data_72b4de378c12597923189b59dbaa3f3a
#
_entry.id   72b4de378c12597923189b59dbaa3f3a
#
_cell.length_a   1.000
_cell.length_b   1.000
_cell.length_c   1.000
_cell.angle_alpha   90.00
_cell.angle_beta   90.00
_cell.angle_gamma   90.00
#
_symmetry.space_group_name_H-M   'P 1'
#
loop_
_entity.id
_entity.type
_entity.pdbx_description
1 polymer ?
#
loop_
_entity_poly.entity_id
_entity_poly.type
_entity_poly.pdbx_seq_one_letter_code
_entity_poly.pdbx_strand_id
1 'polypeptide(L)'
;MHQWGKLMDKNEVIRFFDTLADSWDSMQVRNEEIIELILHKSQIQQGVKVLDVACGTGVLFGDYLDRGAWVTGIDISGEMLKIAKEKYPQVSLVCGDAEVYDFDDKYDVVMIYNAFPHFPNPAGLIENLSKFLKNGGRLTVAHGISMAELEKCHSGKARTVSLPLPEKETLAEIMSPYINVDTLISDERMYMVSGVKK
;
A
#
# COMPACT_ATOMS: atom_id res chain seq x y z
N MET A 1 0.11 5.77 24.86
CA MET A 1 -1.26 5.57 24.32
C MET A 1 -1.43 6.57 23.18
N HIS A 2 -1.26 6.12 21.93
CA HIS A 2 -1.44 6.97 20.76
C HIS A 2 -2.95 7.12 20.55
N GLN A 3 -3.41 8.35 20.67
CA GLN A 3 -4.81 8.72 20.46
C GLN A 3 -5.11 8.74 18.95
N TRP A 4 -5.44 7.58 18.38
CA TRP A 4 -6.07 7.52 17.06
C TRP A 4 -7.53 7.91 17.25
N GLY A 5 -7.85 9.19 17.04
CA GLY A 5 -9.20 9.72 17.20
C GLY A 5 -10.14 9.20 16.13
N LYS A 6 -11.40 9.01 16.50
CA LYS A 6 -12.56 8.60 15.72
C LYS A 6 -12.29 7.38 14.82
N LEU A 7 -12.85 6.22 15.18
CA LEU A 7 -12.77 5.03 14.32
C LEU A 7 -13.24 5.40 12.92
N MET A 8 -12.33 5.29 11.94
CA MET A 8 -12.66 5.41 10.52
C MET A 8 -13.60 4.26 10.16
N ASP A 9 -14.74 4.59 9.55
CA ASP A 9 -15.69 3.57 9.09
C ASP A 9 -15.22 3.00 7.75
N LYS A 10 -14.88 1.72 7.71
CA LYS A 10 -14.47 1.03 6.48
C LYS A 10 -15.51 1.12 5.36
N ASN A 11 -16.80 1.15 5.69
CA ASN A 11 -17.84 1.35 4.69
C ASN A 11 -17.81 2.76 4.08
N GLU A 12 -17.35 3.77 4.84
CA GLU A 12 -17.10 5.11 4.26
C GLU A 12 -15.89 5.09 3.33
N VAL A 13 -14.84 4.36 3.68
CA VAL A 13 -13.67 4.16 2.82
C VAL A 13 -14.07 3.49 1.51
N ILE A 14 -14.83 2.37 1.57
CA ILE A 14 -15.32 1.66 0.38
C ILE A 14 -16.13 2.61 -0.52
N ARG A 15 -17.16 3.27 0.04
CA ARG A 15 -18.00 4.19 -0.75
C ARG A 15 -17.22 5.33 -1.37
N PHE A 16 -16.23 5.85 -0.66
CA PHE A 16 -15.38 6.93 -1.17
C PHE A 16 -14.60 6.48 -2.40
N PHE A 17 -13.90 5.35 -2.33
CA PHE A 17 -13.10 4.83 -3.43
C PHE A 17 -13.95 4.27 -4.57
N ASP A 18 -15.08 3.60 -4.28
CA ASP A 18 -16.02 3.17 -5.32
C ASP A 18 -16.53 4.36 -6.16
N THR A 19 -16.82 5.50 -5.52
CA THR A 19 -17.28 6.70 -6.22
C THR A 19 -16.20 7.32 -7.12
N LEU A 20 -14.93 7.14 -6.78
CA LEU A 20 -13.80 7.73 -7.51
C LEU A 20 -13.23 6.81 -8.59
N ALA A 21 -13.59 5.52 -8.61
CA ALA A 21 -12.94 4.51 -9.40
C ALA A 21 -12.79 4.89 -10.89
N ASP A 22 -13.87 5.32 -11.54
CA ASP A 22 -13.86 5.68 -12.96
C ASP A 22 -12.92 6.85 -13.32
N SER A 23 -12.68 7.75 -12.37
CA SER A 23 -11.82 8.91 -12.55
C SER A 23 -10.43 8.76 -11.94
N TRP A 24 -10.20 7.68 -11.19
CA TRP A 24 -9.00 7.51 -10.36
C TRP A 24 -7.70 7.67 -11.14
N ASP A 25 -7.55 6.95 -12.24
CA ASP A 25 -6.33 6.99 -13.04
C ASP A 25 -6.03 8.39 -13.59
N SER A 26 -7.06 9.15 -13.98
CA SER A 26 -6.91 10.51 -14.49
C SER A 26 -6.49 11.55 -13.43
N MET A 27 -6.70 11.22 -12.15
CA MET A 27 -6.32 12.08 -11.03
C MET A 27 -4.90 11.77 -10.52
N GLN A 28 -4.31 10.64 -10.93
CA GLN A 28 -2.99 10.24 -10.46
C GLN A 28 -1.89 11.02 -11.16
N VAL A 29 -0.97 11.54 -10.37
CA VAL A 29 0.31 12.08 -10.86
C VAL A 29 1.38 11.03 -10.62
N ARG A 30 1.86 10.40 -11.71
CA ARG A 30 2.95 9.42 -11.63
C ARG A 30 4.30 10.14 -11.75
N ASN A 31 5.21 9.82 -10.86
CA ASN A 31 6.62 10.17 -10.97
C ASN A 31 7.43 8.89 -11.18
N GLU A 32 7.80 8.64 -12.43
CA GLU A 32 8.47 7.38 -12.84
C GLU A 32 9.80 7.18 -12.10
N GLU A 33 10.55 8.26 -11.86
CA GLU A 33 11.84 8.20 -11.16
C GLU A 33 11.66 7.78 -9.69
N ILE A 34 10.63 8.28 -9.02
CA ILE A 34 10.31 7.92 -7.64
C ILE A 34 9.78 6.49 -7.57
N ILE A 35 8.90 6.09 -8.49
CA ILE A 35 8.38 4.72 -8.56
C ILE A 35 9.55 3.74 -8.76
N GLU A 36 10.44 4.00 -9.72
CA GLU A 36 11.63 3.19 -9.97
C GLU A 36 12.48 3.02 -8.70
N LEU A 37 12.72 4.11 -7.98
CA LEU A 37 13.47 4.09 -6.73
C LEU A 37 12.78 3.23 -5.65
N ILE A 38 11.45 3.37 -5.49
CA ILE A 38 10.65 2.58 -4.54
C ILE A 38 10.74 1.09 -4.89
N LEU A 39 10.53 0.73 -6.15
CA LEU A 39 10.54 -0.66 -6.60
C LEU A 39 11.92 -1.29 -6.46
N HIS A 40 12.98 -0.56 -6.81
CA HIS A 40 14.35 -1.00 -6.62
C HIS A 40 14.68 -1.26 -5.14
N LYS A 41 14.33 -0.31 -4.25
CA LYS A 41 14.54 -0.46 -2.80
C LYS A 41 13.68 -1.58 -2.20
N SER A 42 12.53 -1.85 -2.78
CA SER A 42 11.64 -2.96 -2.39
C SER A 42 12.09 -4.31 -2.97
N GLN A 43 13.18 -4.35 -3.74
CA GLN A 43 13.73 -5.56 -4.36
C GLN A 43 12.76 -6.25 -5.33
N ILE A 44 11.95 -5.46 -6.04
CA ILE A 44 11.05 -5.97 -7.08
C ILE A 44 11.86 -6.33 -8.31
N GLN A 45 11.93 -7.63 -8.62
CA GLN A 45 12.70 -8.18 -9.74
C GLN A 45 12.05 -9.46 -10.27
N GLN A 46 12.62 -10.04 -11.32
CA GLN A 46 12.11 -11.24 -11.97
C GLN A 46 11.89 -12.39 -10.99
N GLY A 47 10.70 -13.00 -11.07
CA GLY A 47 10.32 -14.18 -10.29
C GLY A 47 9.84 -13.89 -8.86
N VAL A 48 9.89 -12.63 -8.41
CA VAL A 48 9.39 -12.21 -7.09
C VAL A 48 7.87 -12.29 -7.05
N LYS A 49 7.29 -12.87 -6.00
CA LYS A 49 5.85 -12.80 -5.72
C LYS A 49 5.54 -11.55 -4.91
N VAL A 50 4.73 -10.65 -5.47
CA VAL A 50 4.31 -9.38 -4.86
C VAL A 50 2.85 -9.47 -4.42
N LEU A 51 2.57 -9.06 -3.18
CA LEU A 51 1.24 -8.69 -2.73
C LEU A 51 1.15 -7.16 -2.72
N ASP A 52 0.31 -6.61 -3.59
CA ASP A 52 0.02 -5.18 -3.64
C ASP A 52 -1.25 -4.89 -2.85
N VAL A 53 -1.11 -4.18 -1.74
CA VAL A 53 -2.17 -3.95 -0.74
C VAL A 53 -2.80 -2.59 -0.94
N ALA A 54 -4.14 -2.56 -1.01
CA ALA A 54 -4.94 -1.43 -1.49
C ALA A 54 -4.49 -1.01 -2.88
N CYS A 55 -4.45 -1.99 -3.78
CA CYS A 55 -3.88 -1.83 -5.12
C CYS A 55 -4.69 -0.90 -6.04
N GLY A 56 -5.92 -0.55 -5.64
CA GLY A 56 -6.82 0.31 -6.43
C GLY A 56 -7.04 -0.24 -7.83
N THR A 57 -6.85 0.61 -8.81
CA THR A 57 -6.94 0.28 -10.24
C THR A 57 -5.67 -0.39 -10.80
N GLY A 58 -4.73 -0.80 -9.96
CA GLY A 58 -3.48 -1.45 -10.37
C GLY A 58 -2.41 -0.47 -10.85
N VAL A 59 -2.23 0.64 -10.15
CA VAL A 59 -1.29 1.72 -10.53
C VAL A 59 0.14 1.23 -10.76
N LEU A 60 0.61 0.25 -9.98
CA LEU A 60 1.97 -0.31 -10.09
C LEU A 60 2.03 -1.66 -10.82
N PHE A 61 0.90 -2.23 -11.29
CA PHE A 61 0.91 -3.57 -11.87
C PHE A 61 1.76 -3.68 -13.14
N GLY A 62 1.72 -2.67 -14.00
CA GLY A 62 2.58 -2.62 -15.18
C GLY A 62 4.05 -2.69 -14.79
N ASP A 63 4.46 -1.91 -13.82
CA ASP A 63 5.85 -1.85 -13.35
C ASP A 63 6.34 -3.18 -12.76
N TYR A 64 5.47 -3.91 -12.04
CA TYR A 64 5.79 -5.24 -11.52
C TYR A 64 5.92 -6.27 -12.66
N LEU A 65 4.97 -6.27 -13.59
CA LEU A 65 4.94 -7.20 -14.72
C LEU A 65 6.12 -6.99 -15.65
N ASP A 66 6.52 -5.75 -15.92
CA ASP A 66 7.67 -5.40 -16.75
C ASP A 66 8.99 -5.89 -16.13
N ARG A 67 9.05 -6.03 -14.81
CA ARG A 67 10.15 -6.64 -14.08
C ARG A 67 10.07 -8.17 -13.99
N GLY A 68 9.03 -8.78 -14.53
CA GLY A 68 8.81 -10.23 -14.49
C GLY A 68 8.40 -10.75 -13.11
N ALA A 69 7.78 -9.91 -12.27
CA ALA A 69 7.23 -10.32 -10.99
C ALA A 69 5.84 -10.97 -11.14
N TRP A 70 5.47 -11.79 -10.17
CA TRP A 70 4.12 -12.34 -10.04
C TRP A 70 3.32 -11.47 -9.08
N VAL A 71 2.13 -11.03 -9.49
CA VAL A 71 1.36 -10.04 -8.74
C VAL A 71 0.05 -10.61 -8.25
N THR A 72 -0.24 -10.40 -6.97
CA THR A 72 -1.57 -10.49 -6.37
C THR A 72 -1.94 -9.11 -5.84
N GLY A 73 -3.07 -8.56 -6.24
CA GLY A 73 -3.63 -7.32 -5.71
C GLY A 73 -4.76 -7.59 -4.75
N ILE A 74 -4.82 -6.86 -3.63
CA ILE A 74 -5.99 -6.82 -2.75
C ILE A 74 -6.46 -5.39 -2.58
N ASP A 75 -7.77 -5.19 -2.70
CA ASP A 75 -8.42 -3.91 -2.41
C ASP A 75 -9.79 -4.13 -1.77
N ILE A 76 -10.23 -3.19 -0.94
CA ILE A 76 -11.54 -3.25 -0.31
C ILE A 76 -12.66 -2.74 -1.24
N SER A 77 -12.30 -1.95 -2.28
CA SER A 77 -13.21 -1.41 -3.29
C SER A 77 -13.38 -2.35 -4.46
N GLY A 78 -14.59 -2.87 -4.64
CA GLY A 78 -14.93 -3.72 -5.78
C GLY A 78 -14.89 -2.97 -7.12
N GLU A 79 -15.23 -1.68 -7.15
CA GLU A 79 -15.21 -0.86 -8.36
C GLU A 79 -13.77 -0.59 -8.83
N MET A 80 -12.84 -0.32 -7.91
CA MET A 80 -11.41 -0.22 -8.23
C MET A 80 -10.89 -1.51 -8.87
N LEU A 81 -11.23 -2.67 -8.30
CA LEU A 81 -10.78 -3.97 -8.80
C LEU A 81 -11.37 -4.35 -10.16
N LYS A 82 -12.57 -3.88 -10.50
CA LYS A 82 -13.11 -4.05 -11.86
C LYS A 82 -12.21 -3.39 -12.90
N ILE A 83 -11.81 -2.14 -12.67
CA ILE A 83 -10.90 -1.41 -13.56
C ILE A 83 -9.52 -2.08 -13.60
N ALA A 84 -8.99 -2.48 -12.44
CA ALA A 84 -7.73 -3.24 -12.39
C ALA A 84 -7.79 -4.52 -13.21
N LYS A 85 -8.91 -5.27 -13.16
CA LYS A 85 -9.11 -6.51 -13.92
C LYS A 85 -9.20 -6.29 -15.42
N GLU A 86 -9.84 -5.21 -15.84
CA GLU A 86 -9.90 -4.83 -17.26
C GLU A 86 -8.51 -4.46 -17.81
N LYS A 87 -7.72 -3.71 -17.04
CA LYS A 87 -6.36 -3.29 -17.43
C LYS A 87 -5.35 -4.45 -17.41
N TYR A 88 -5.49 -5.34 -16.41
CA TYR A 88 -4.51 -6.39 -16.13
C TYR A 88 -5.20 -7.75 -15.88
N PRO A 89 -5.81 -8.35 -16.92
CA PRO A 89 -6.59 -9.59 -16.78
C PRO A 89 -5.77 -10.79 -16.25
N GLN A 90 -4.44 -10.75 -16.38
CA GLN A 90 -3.52 -11.80 -15.91
C GLN A 90 -3.19 -11.70 -14.41
N VAL A 91 -3.50 -10.59 -13.74
CA VAL A 91 -3.21 -10.39 -12.31
C VAL A 91 -4.29 -11.05 -11.46
N SER A 92 -3.86 -11.72 -10.40
CA SER A 92 -4.76 -12.26 -9.37
C SER A 92 -5.28 -11.14 -8.48
N LEU A 93 -6.61 -11.02 -8.36
CA LEU A 93 -7.25 -9.95 -7.58
C LEU A 93 -8.13 -10.53 -6.48
N VAL A 94 -8.05 -9.91 -5.31
CA VAL A 94 -8.84 -10.23 -4.12
C VAL A 94 -9.62 -8.99 -3.70
N CYS A 95 -10.96 -9.10 -3.60
CA CYS A 95 -11.78 -8.07 -2.98
C CYS A 95 -11.90 -8.40 -1.49
N GLY A 96 -11.27 -7.59 -0.62
CA GLY A 96 -11.26 -7.89 0.80
C GLY A 96 -10.50 -6.87 1.65
N ASP A 97 -10.65 -7.02 2.96
CA ASP A 97 -10.01 -6.18 3.96
C ASP A 97 -8.64 -6.76 4.35
N ALA A 98 -7.57 -6.11 3.92
CA ALA A 98 -6.20 -6.55 4.17
C ALA A 98 -5.81 -6.62 5.66
N GLU A 99 -6.52 -5.91 6.55
CA GLU A 99 -6.26 -5.98 8.00
C GLU A 99 -6.62 -7.35 8.60
N VAL A 100 -7.49 -8.11 7.93
CA VAL A 100 -8.01 -9.39 8.46
C VAL A 100 -8.03 -10.53 7.44
N TYR A 101 -7.70 -10.26 6.18
CA TYR A 101 -7.73 -11.27 5.13
C TYR A 101 -6.68 -12.35 5.38
N ASP A 102 -7.08 -13.61 5.20
CA ASP A 102 -6.21 -14.78 5.34
C ASP A 102 -5.82 -15.28 3.94
N PHE A 103 -4.56 -15.01 3.55
CA PHE A 103 -4.05 -15.38 2.23
C PHE A 103 -3.56 -16.83 2.22
N ASP A 104 -3.84 -17.57 1.16
CA ASP A 104 -3.35 -18.93 0.98
C ASP A 104 -1.85 -19.00 0.66
N ASP A 105 -1.29 -17.92 0.11
CA ASP A 105 0.10 -17.84 -0.36
C ASP A 105 1.00 -17.02 0.56
N LYS A 106 2.31 -17.18 0.34
CA LYS A 106 3.36 -16.33 0.93
C LYS A 106 4.05 -15.53 -0.17
N TYR A 107 4.43 -14.30 0.18
CA TYR A 107 4.96 -13.32 -0.75
C TYR A 107 6.42 -12.98 -0.43
N ASP A 108 7.20 -12.68 -1.46
CA ASP A 108 8.55 -12.16 -1.32
C ASP A 108 8.52 -10.69 -0.93
N VAL A 109 7.53 -9.94 -1.47
CA VAL A 109 7.32 -8.53 -1.18
C VAL A 109 5.85 -8.27 -0.90
N VAL A 110 5.57 -7.53 0.16
CA VAL A 110 4.28 -6.90 0.45
C VAL A 110 4.47 -5.39 0.28
N MET A 111 3.71 -4.79 -0.63
CA MET A 111 3.74 -3.37 -0.94
C MET A 111 2.44 -2.70 -0.51
N ILE A 112 2.55 -1.58 0.19
CA ILE A 112 1.45 -0.63 0.45
C ILE A 112 1.88 0.70 -0.16
N TYR A 113 1.34 1.05 -1.33
CA TYR A 113 1.71 2.26 -2.07
C TYR A 113 0.59 3.27 -2.09
N ASN A 114 0.85 4.49 -1.62
CA ASN A 114 -0.10 5.61 -1.56
C ASN A 114 -1.41 5.32 -0.80
N ALA A 115 -1.42 4.35 0.13
CA ALA A 115 -2.66 3.86 0.73
C ALA A 115 -2.66 3.79 2.26
N PHE A 116 -1.50 3.82 2.91
CA PHE A 116 -1.38 3.54 4.35
C PHE A 116 -2.30 4.38 5.26
N PRO A 117 -2.55 5.69 5.01
CA PRO A 117 -3.47 6.50 5.80
C PRO A 117 -4.93 6.01 5.81
N HIS A 118 -5.33 5.15 4.89
CA HIS A 118 -6.71 4.66 4.78
C HIS A 118 -7.00 3.41 5.64
N PHE A 119 -6.02 2.94 6.41
CA PHE A 119 -6.18 1.80 7.31
C PHE A 119 -6.44 2.26 8.74
N PRO A 120 -7.63 1.97 9.31
CA PRO A 120 -8.00 2.40 10.66
C PRO A 120 -7.19 1.73 11.76
N ASN A 121 -6.61 0.54 11.51
CA ASN A 121 -5.78 -0.20 12.47
C ASN A 121 -4.39 -0.52 11.87
N PRO A 122 -3.48 0.47 11.79
CA PRO A 122 -2.15 0.28 11.18
C PRO A 122 -1.33 -0.86 11.80
N ALA A 123 -1.39 -1.01 13.13
CA ALA A 123 -0.65 -2.08 13.82
C ALA A 123 -1.21 -3.46 13.47
N GLY A 124 -2.54 -3.62 13.45
CA GLY A 124 -3.19 -4.87 13.03
C GLY A 124 -2.93 -5.21 11.57
N LEU A 125 -2.88 -4.21 10.69
CA LEU A 125 -2.51 -4.38 9.29
C LEU A 125 -1.09 -4.97 9.17
N ILE A 126 -0.10 -4.34 9.80
CA ILE A 126 1.30 -4.80 9.77
C ILE A 126 1.42 -6.21 10.36
N GLU A 127 0.77 -6.46 11.51
CA GLU A 127 0.73 -7.80 12.11
C GLU A 127 0.16 -8.84 11.14
N ASN A 128 -1.01 -8.56 10.53
CA ASN A 128 -1.63 -9.49 9.60
C ASN A 128 -0.74 -9.76 8.39
N LEU A 129 -0.28 -8.71 7.72
CA LEU A 129 0.53 -8.83 6.49
C LEU A 129 1.87 -9.53 6.74
N SER A 130 2.48 -9.35 7.91
CA SER A 130 3.74 -10.02 8.27
C SER A 130 3.64 -11.55 8.26
N LYS A 131 2.45 -12.10 8.53
CA LYS A 131 2.18 -13.55 8.50
C LYS A 131 2.35 -14.13 7.10
N PHE A 132 2.08 -13.33 6.08
CA PHE A 132 2.10 -13.75 4.66
C PHE A 132 3.41 -13.42 3.94
N LEU A 133 4.37 -12.82 4.60
CA LEU A 133 5.74 -12.73 4.09
C LEU A 133 6.46 -14.08 4.21
N LYS A 134 7.23 -14.43 3.19
CA LYS A 134 8.23 -15.50 3.27
C LYS A 134 9.35 -15.13 4.24
N ASN A 135 10.14 -16.10 4.68
CA ASN A 135 11.38 -15.83 5.41
C ASN A 135 12.31 -15.00 4.50
N GLY A 136 12.82 -13.89 5.01
CA GLY A 136 13.61 -12.92 4.21
C GLY A 136 12.78 -12.04 3.27
N GLY A 137 11.45 -12.20 3.26
CA GLY A 137 10.54 -11.32 2.50
C GLY A 137 10.49 -9.91 3.06
N ARG A 138 10.12 -8.95 2.23
CA ARG A 138 10.15 -7.51 2.52
C ARG A 138 8.75 -6.92 2.61
N LEU A 139 8.51 -6.09 3.63
CA LEU A 139 7.33 -5.23 3.74
C LEU A 139 7.74 -3.78 3.48
N THR A 140 7.00 -3.13 2.58
CA THR A 140 7.23 -1.74 2.20
C THR A 140 5.93 -0.93 2.34
N VAL A 141 6.01 0.19 3.03
CA VAL A 141 5.02 1.26 3.00
C VAL A 141 5.67 2.45 2.32
N ALA A 142 5.09 2.92 1.22
CA ALA A 142 5.66 4.03 0.46
C ALA A 142 4.58 4.98 -0.08
N HIS A 143 4.95 6.25 -0.22
CA HIS A 143 4.19 7.28 -0.93
C HIS A 143 5.10 7.95 -1.96
N GLY A 144 4.61 8.10 -3.18
CA GLY A 144 5.32 8.75 -4.29
C GLY A 144 5.33 10.28 -4.21
N ILE A 145 4.93 10.85 -3.09
CA ILE A 145 4.92 12.28 -2.77
C ILE A 145 5.40 12.49 -1.33
N SER A 146 5.80 13.71 -1.00
CA SER A 146 6.20 14.09 0.36
C SER A 146 5.02 14.05 1.35
N MET A 147 5.31 13.94 2.65
CA MET A 147 4.29 14.06 3.70
C MET A 147 3.51 15.38 3.62
N ALA A 148 4.20 16.48 3.31
CA ALA A 148 3.58 17.80 3.20
C ALA A 148 2.61 17.91 2.02
N GLU A 149 2.89 17.25 0.91
CA GLU A 149 1.97 17.16 -0.23
C GLU A 149 0.79 16.24 0.06
N LEU A 150 1.05 15.09 0.71
CA LEU A 150 0.01 14.16 1.10
C LEU A 150 -1.01 14.81 2.06
N GLU A 151 -0.54 15.61 3.02
CA GLU A 151 -1.42 16.35 3.94
C GLU A 151 -2.35 17.33 3.20
N LYS A 152 -1.86 17.97 2.14
CA LYS A 152 -2.69 18.83 1.26
C LYS A 152 -3.73 18.00 0.49
N CYS A 153 -3.33 16.84 -0.04
CA CYS A 153 -4.24 15.93 -0.75
C CYS A 153 -5.34 15.38 0.17
N HIS A 154 -5.03 15.11 1.44
CA HIS A 154 -5.99 14.65 2.45
C HIS A 154 -6.83 15.79 3.06
N SER A 155 -6.99 16.92 2.36
CA SER A 155 -7.92 17.99 2.71
C SER A 155 -9.36 17.69 2.26
N GLY A 156 -10.36 18.36 2.83
CA GLY A 156 -11.76 18.22 2.40
C GLY A 156 -12.35 16.83 2.71
N LYS A 157 -13.00 16.22 1.72
CA LYS A 157 -13.69 14.92 1.88
C LYS A 157 -12.73 13.75 2.15
N ALA A 158 -11.54 13.77 1.58
CA ALA A 158 -10.55 12.72 1.81
C ALA A 158 -10.13 12.61 3.29
N ARG A 159 -10.24 13.69 4.06
CA ARG A 159 -9.95 13.71 5.50
C ARG A 159 -10.85 12.77 6.33
N THR A 160 -12.05 12.48 5.87
CA THR A 160 -12.99 11.61 6.60
C THR A 160 -12.61 10.13 6.49
N VAL A 161 -11.84 9.78 5.47
CA VAL A 161 -11.41 8.41 5.15
C VAL A 161 -9.89 8.24 5.24
N SER A 162 -9.19 9.14 5.92
CA SER A 162 -7.74 9.09 6.09
C SER A 162 -7.33 9.44 7.51
N LEU A 163 -6.35 8.71 8.03
CA LEU A 163 -5.57 9.10 9.21
C LEU A 163 -4.36 9.93 8.77
N PRO A 164 -3.76 10.73 9.65
CA PRO A 164 -2.45 11.31 9.38
C PRO A 164 -1.42 10.22 9.09
N LEU A 165 -0.57 10.42 8.07
CA LEU A 165 0.58 9.54 7.87
C LEU A 165 1.53 9.72 9.06
N PRO A 166 1.93 8.64 9.77
CA PRO A 166 2.86 8.77 10.88
C PRO A 166 4.26 9.17 10.40
N GLU A 167 5.03 9.82 11.26
CA GLU A 167 6.46 10.00 11.04
C GLU A 167 7.13 8.66 10.80
N LYS A 168 8.18 8.63 9.98
CA LYS A 168 8.85 7.38 9.55
C LYS A 168 9.38 6.57 10.73
N GLU A 169 9.83 7.23 11.80
CA GLU A 169 10.28 6.59 13.03
C GLU A 169 9.12 5.89 13.76
N THR A 170 7.97 6.54 13.84
CA THR A 170 6.75 5.97 14.45
C THR A 170 6.26 4.76 13.65
N LEU A 171 6.26 4.83 12.30
CA LEU A 171 5.91 3.67 11.49
C LEU A 171 6.92 2.54 11.66
N ALA A 172 8.20 2.85 11.74
CA ALA A 172 9.25 1.86 12.01
C ALA A 172 9.03 1.16 13.37
N GLU A 173 8.62 1.91 14.40
CA GLU A 173 8.26 1.33 15.70
C GLU A 173 7.06 0.36 15.58
N ILE A 174 6.02 0.73 14.82
CA ILE A 174 4.85 -0.15 14.56
C ILE A 174 5.28 -1.43 13.81
N MET A 175 6.19 -1.32 12.85
CA MET A 175 6.70 -2.45 12.08
C MET A 175 7.67 -3.33 12.87
N SER A 176 8.40 -2.76 13.82
CA SER A 176 9.53 -3.39 14.50
C SER A 176 9.25 -4.71 15.22
N PRO A 177 8.04 -5.05 15.71
CA PRO A 177 7.77 -6.36 16.27
C PRO A 177 7.97 -7.52 15.27
N TYR A 178 7.74 -7.27 13.99
CA TYR A 178 7.69 -8.27 12.91
C TYR A 178 8.78 -8.10 11.85
N ILE A 179 9.28 -6.89 11.68
CA ILE A 179 10.12 -6.46 10.56
C ILE A 179 11.41 -5.83 11.10
N ASN A 180 12.55 -6.25 10.55
CA ASN A 180 13.82 -5.55 10.71
C ASN A 180 13.85 -4.40 9.71
N VAL A 181 13.47 -3.21 10.14
CA VAL A 181 13.43 -2.02 9.29
C VAL A 181 14.85 -1.58 8.93
N ASP A 182 15.12 -1.42 7.64
CA ASP A 182 16.43 -1.04 7.10
C ASP A 182 16.37 0.19 6.17
N THR A 183 15.18 0.66 5.84
CA THR A 183 14.96 1.80 4.94
C THR A 183 13.98 2.77 5.57
N LEU A 184 14.43 4.02 5.77
CA LEU A 184 13.67 5.14 6.35
C LEU A 184 13.90 6.38 5.50
N ILE A 185 12.93 6.77 4.67
CA ILE A 185 12.98 7.95 3.81
C ILE A 185 11.74 8.80 4.10
N SER A 186 11.93 10.07 4.33
CA SER A 186 10.90 11.10 4.35
C SER A 186 11.58 12.41 3.96
N ASP A 187 11.47 12.77 2.69
CA ASP A 187 12.07 13.95 2.10
C ASP A 187 11.03 14.76 1.32
N GLU A 188 11.47 15.77 0.57
CA GLU A 188 10.60 16.63 -0.23
C GLU A 188 9.96 15.92 -1.44
N ARG A 189 10.36 14.69 -1.76
CA ARG A 189 9.90 13.95 -2.94
C ARG A 189 9.05 12.74 -2.61
N MET A 190 9.35 12.05 -1.48
CA MET A 190 8.73 10.76 -1.18
C MET A 190 8.76 10.42 0.30
N TYR A 191 7.95 9.45 0.66
CA TYR A 191 7.99 8.77 1.95
C TYR A 191 8.15 7.27 1.75
N MET A 192 9.02 6.62 2.55
CA MET A 192 9.18 5.16 2.51
C MET A 192 9.70 4.62 3.84
N VAL A 193 9.03 3.60 4.35
CA VAL A 193 9.51 2.74 5.45
C VAL A 193 9.47 1.31 4.97
N SER A 194 10.60 0.61 5.01
CA SER A 194 10.70 -0.75 4.50
C SER A 194 11.68 -1.57 5.34
N GLY A 195 11.50 -2.90 5.31
CA GLY A 195 12.39 -3.80 6.00
C GLY A 195 12.07 -5.27 5.74
N VAL A 196 12.90 -6.14 6.26
CA VAL A 196 12.87 -7.59 6.04
C VAL A 196 12.20 -8.27 7.23
N LYS A 197 11.38 -9.29 6.97
CA LYS A 197 10.74 -10.14 8.00
C LYS A 197 11.80 -10.71 8.96
N LYS A 198 11.49 -10.67 10.25
CA LYS A 198 12.29 -11.30 11.33
C LYS A 198 12.28 -12.81 11.25
#